data_551f348396d250569db04e89bea279d5
#
_entry.id   551f348396d250569db04e89bea279d5
#
_cell.length_a   1.000
_cell.length_b   1.000
_cell.length_c   1.000
_cell.angle_alpha   90.00
_cell.angle_beta   90.00
_cell.angle_gamma   90.00
#
_symmetry.space_group_name_H-M   'P 1'
#
loop_
_entity.id
_entity.type
_entity.pdbx_description
1 polymer ?
#
loop_
_entity_poly.entity_id
_entity_poly.type
_entity_poly.pdbx_seq_one_letter_code
_entity_poly.pdbx_strand_id
1 'polypeptide(L)'
;IALMLGGFATYTQWTGEETLFIELWALPIFTTLLLLANRLNWKELFQTTLAFMPLFALHFIGYHFEHLWTAAAALPLAAATVLNFVILNNRRTHAPIDLHKLNIILIGILWSLWAGMYVGDRLDGVWSQLSWLAVPLIMWVVLHTQRQRGFFRRHQAAYQHSALPIAALAAASWMIWTNFSTPFQPTPLPYIPLLNPLEL
;
A
#
# COMPACT_ATOMS: atom_id res chain seq x y z
N ILE A 1 -4.48 -7.69 -26.83
CA ILE A 1 -4.60 -9.12 -27.10
C ILE A 1 -3.24 -9.80 -27.00
N ALA A 2 -2.18 -9.36 -27.71
CA ALA A 2 -0.85 -9.99 -27.65
C ALA A 2 -0.26 -10.09 -26.23
N LEU A 3 -0.38 -9.03 -25.40
CA LEU A 3 0.05 -9.03 -24.00
C LEU A 3 -0.76 -10.02 -23.15
N MET A 4 -2.06 -10.14 -23.38
CA MET A 4 -2.89 -11.11 -22.66
C MET A 4 -2.54 -12.56 -23.06
N LEU A 5 -2.32 -12.81 -24.33
CA LEU A 5 -1.91 -14.14 -24.83
C LEU A 5 -0.50 -14.49 -24.36
N GLY A 6 0.44 -13.53 -24.38
CA GLY A 6 1.77 -13.72 -23.82
C GLY A 6 1.73 -13.98 -22.32
N GLY A 7 0.88 -13.28 -21.56
CA GLY A 7 0.65 -13.51 -20.14
C GLY A 7 0.12 -14.90 -19.86
N PHE A 8 -0.88 -15.34 -20.61
CA PHE A 8 -1.45 -16.69 -20.48
C PHE A 8 -0.43 -17.78 -20.85
N ALA A 9 0.33 -17.60 -21.91
CA ALA A 9 1.35 -18.57 -22.33
C ALA A 9 2.49 -18.70 -21.28
N THR A 10 2.92 -17.59 -20.68
CA THR A 10 3.92 -17.63 -19.59
C THR A 10 3.34 -18.17 -18.30
N TYR A 11 2.08 -17.90 -17.97
CA TYR A 11 1.39 -18.48 -16.83
C TYR A 11 1.35 -20.00 -16.90
N THR A 12 1.01 -20.57 -18.07
CA THR A 12 0.97 -22.04 -18.24
C THR A 12 2.33 -22.72 -18.15
N GLN A 13 3.42 -21.97 -18.32
CA GLN A 13 4.80 -22.48 -18.17
C GLN A 13 5.39 -22.21 -16.78
N TRP A 14 4.73 -21.38 -15.97
CA TRP A 14 5.19 -21.01 -14.64
C TRP A 14 4.82 -22.09 -13.63
N THR A 15 5.82 -22.76 -13.09
CA THR A 15 5.66 -23.81 -12.06
C THR A 15 5.88 -23.28 -10.63
N GLY A 16 6.00 -21.97 -10.46
CA GLY A 16 6.27 -21.29 -9.20
C GLY A 16 5.05 -20.62 -8.57
N GLU A 17 5.30 -19.58 -7.82
CA GLU A 17 4.26 -18.81 -7.11
C GLU A 17 3.35 -18.08 -8.11
N GLU A 18 2.23 -18.70 -8.45
CA GLU A 18 1.26 -18.23 -9.48
C GLU A 18 0.78 -16.79 -9.27
N THR A 19 0.76 -16.36 -8.05
CA THR A 19 0.26 -15.04 -7.67
C THR A 19 1.24 -13.91 -7.85
N LEU A 20 2.49 -14.10 -7.52
CA LEU A 20 3.53 -13.13 -7.87
C LEU A 20 3.51 -12.88 -9.38
N PHE A 21 3.20 -13.91 -10.15
CA PHE A 21 3.04 -13.79 -11.59
C PHE A 21 1.87 -12.88 -11.98
N ILE A 22 0.68 -13.08 -11.40
CA ILE A 22 -0.51 -12.25 -11.69
C ILE A 22 -0.27 -10.80 -11.26
N GLU A 23 0.31 -10.59 -10.08
CA GLU A 23 0.64 -9.27 -9.54
C GLU A 23 1.66 -8.53 -10.41
N LEU A 24 2.71 -9.22 -10.84
CA LEU A 24 3.72 -8.65 -11.72
C LEU A 24 3.19 -8.38 -13.14
N TRP A 25 2.24 -9.19 -13.64
CA TRP A 25 1.62 -8.97 -14.94
C TRP A 25 0.61 -7.81 -14.96
N ALA A 26 -0.06 -7.54 -13.86
CA ALA A 26 -0.93 -6.38 -13.75
C ALA A 26 -0.18 -5.06 -14.01
N LEU A 27 1.08 -4.96 -13.56
CA LEU A 27 1.90 -3.77 -13.71
C LEU A 27 2.16 -3.38 -15.19
N PRO A 28 2.71 -4.26 -16.05
CA PRO A 28 2.93 -3.93 -17.46
C PRO A 28 1.61 -3.72 -18.23
N ILE A 29 0.53 -4.41 -17.87
CA ILE A 29 -0.78 -4.21 -18.51
C ILE A 29 -1.25 -2.78 -18.25
N PHE A 30 -1.35 -2.35 -17.00
CA PHE A 30 -1.80 -1.00 -16.66
C PHE A 30 -0.83 0.09 -17.11
N THR A 31 0.47 -0.17 -17.10
CA THR A 31 1.48 0.74 -17.68
C THR A 31 1.24 0.92 -19.18
N THR A 32 1.01 -0.17 -19.91
CA THR A 32 0.71 -0.13 -21.35
C THR A 32 -0.58 0.62 -21.63
N LEU A 33 -1.63 0.36 -20.85
CA LEU A 33 -2.91 1.09 -20.96
C LEU A 33 -2.70 2.59 -20.74
N LEU A 34 -1.92 2.98 -19.74
CA LEU A 34 -1.60 4.38 -19.48
C LEU A 34 -0.81 5.03 -20.63
N LEU A 35 0.19 4.32 -21.18
CA LEU A 35 0.96 4.81 -22.32
C LEU A 35 0.11 4.96 -23.58
N LEU A 36 -0.77 3.99 -23.87
CA LEU A 36 -1.72 4.07 -24.99
C LEU A 36 -2.72 5.21 -24.80
N ALA A 37 -3.28 5.36 -23.60
CA ALA A 37 -4.16 6.45 -23.26
C ALA A 37 -3.50 7.82 -23.50
N ASN A 38 -2.23 7.96 -23.10
CA ASN A 38 -1.44 9.17 -23.34
C ASN A 38 -1.19 9.41 -24.83
N ARG A 39 -0.82 8.36 -25.58
CA ARG A 39 -0.51 8.46 -27.01
C ARG A 39 -1.74 8.78 -27.86
N LEU A 40 -2.86 8.13 -27.57
CA LEU A 40 -4.11 8.27 -28.32
C LEU A 40 -4.99 9.40 -27.77
N ASN A 41 -4.63 10.03 -26.66
CA ASN A 41 -5.44 11.01 -25.95
C ASN A 41 -6.86 10.49 -25.64
N TRP A 42 -6.98 9.21 -25.28
CA TRP A 42 -8.24 8.51 -25.08
C TRP A 42 -8.71 8.59 -23.63
N LYS A 43 -9.74 9.40 -23.37
CA LYS A 43 -10.22 9.74 -22.04
C LYS A 43 -10.76 8.52 -21.27
N GLU A 44 -11.53 7.66 -21.90
CA GLU A 44 -12.12 6.48 -21.29
C GLU A 44 -11.04 5.48 -20.86
N LEU A 45 -9.97 5.37 -21.65
CA LEU A 45 -8.84 4.51 -21.29
C LEU A 45 -8.07 5.06 -20.06
N PHE A 46 -7.97 6.39 -19.91
CA PHE A 46 -7.46 6.98 -18.67
C PHE A 46 -8.31 6.62 -17.46
N GLN A 47 -9.64 6.66 -17.59
CA GLN A 47 -10.54 6.31 -16.51
C GLN A 47 -10.39 4.84 -16.12
N THR A 48 -10.18 3.94 -17.09
CA THR A 48 -9.92 2.52 -16.81
C THR A 48 -8.66 2.31 -15.97
N THR A 49 -7.60 3.11 -16.20
CA THR A 49 -6.37 2.99 -15.39
C THR A 49 -6.57 3.37 -13.93
N LEU A 50 -7.59 4.16 -13.59
CA LEU A 50 -7.89 4.54 -12.20
C LEU A 50 -8.40 3.35 -11.36
N ALA A 51 -8.91 2.29 -12.00
CA ALA A 51 -9.33 1.07 -11.31
C ALA A 51 -8.15 0.19 -10.86
N PHE A 52 -6.92 0.51 -11.28
CA PHE A 52 -5.73 -0.31 -11.00
C PHE A 52 -5.56 -0.62 -9.51
N MET A 53 -5.48 0.40 -8.67
CA MET A 53 -5.18 0.18 -7.24
C MET A 53 -6.27 -0.57 -6.48
N PRO A 54 -7.58 -0.27 -6.66
CA PRO A 54 -8.63 -1.09 -6.09
C PRO A 54 -8.59 -2.56 -6.52
N LEU A 55 -8.36 -2.84 -7.80
CA LEU A 55 -8.27 -4.21 -8.32
C LEU A 55 -7.04 -4.93 -7.79
N PHE A 56 -5.89 -4.24 -7.78
CA PHE A 56 -4.66 -4.77 -7.19
C PHE A 56 -4.86 -5.10 -5.69
N ALA A 57 -5.49 -4.19 -4.93
CA ALA A 57 -5.75 -4.40 -3.52
C ALA A 57 -6.68 -5.60 -3.25
N LEU A 58 -7.74 -5.74 -4.03
CA LEU A 58 -8.66 -6.89 -3.92
C LEU A 58 -7.93 -8.21 -4.18
N HIS A 59 -7.12 -8.27 -5.23
CA HIS A 59 -6.34 -9.46 -5.55
C HIS A 59 -5.29 -9.74 -4.47
N PHE A 60 -4.50 -8.73 -4.09
CA PHE A 60 -3.43 -8.86 -3.11
C PHE A 60 -3.95 -9.33 -1.74
N ILE A 61 -5.03 -8.73 -1.24
CA ILE A 61 -5.65 -9.14 0.01
C ILE A 61 -6.23 -10.56 -0.12
N GLY A 62 -7.04 -10.82 -1.16
CA GLY A 62 -7.70 -12.10 -1.34
C GLY A 62 -6.71 -13.27 -1.38
N TYR A 63 -5.57 -13.08 -2.01
CA TYR A 63 -4.54 -14.11 -2.08
C TYR A 63 -3.75 -14.28 -0.79
N HIS A 64 -3.19 -13.18 -0.26
CA HIS A 64 -2.29 -13.25 0.88
C HIS A 64 -3.00 -13.55 2.21
N PHE A 65 -4.34 -13.50 2.26
CA PHE A 65 -5.09 -13.99 3.42
C PHE A 65 -4.98 -15.50 3.61
N GLU A 66 -4.85 -16.25 2.51
CA GLU A 66 -4.79 -17.71 2.51
C GLU A 66 -3.35 -18.25 2.44
N HIS A 67 -2.37 -17.38 2.15
CA HIS A 67 -0.99 -17.77 1.90
C HIS A 67 -0.01 -17.03 2.79
N LEU A 68 1.18 -17.63 3.00
CA LEU A 68 2.23 -17.04 3.82
C LEU A 68 2.72 -15.71 3.22
N TRP A 69 2.81 -14.69 4.05
CA TRP A 69 3.39 -13.41 3.70
C TRP A 69 4.91 -13.54 3.51
N THR A 70 5.40 -13.18 2.35
CA THR A 70 6.82 -13.30 1.99
C THR A 70 7.48 -11.94 1.79
N ALA A 71 8.82 -11.89 1.86
CA ALA A 71 9.58 -10.70 1.48
C ALA A 71 9.33 -10.33 0.01
N ALA A 72 9.14 -11.33 -0.84
CA ALA A 72 8.91 -11.14 -2.28
C ALA A 72 7.63 -10.34 -2.57
N ALA A 73 6.59 -10.47 -1.72
CA ALA A 73 5.33 -9.72 -1.85
C ALA A 73 5.51 -8.19 -1.73
N ALA A 74 6.59 -7.72 -1.07
CA ALA A 74 6.89 -6.29 -1.01
C ALA A 74 7.23 -5.69 -2.39
N LEU A 75 7.78 -6.47 -3.31
CA LEU A 75 8.20 -5.99 -4.64
C LEU A 75 6.99 -5.57 -5.50
N PRO A 76 5.99 -6.43 -5.77
CA PRO A 76 4.81 -6.02 -6.52
C PRO A 76 4.03 -4.90 -5.79
N LEU A 77 3.96 -4.93 -4.46
CA LEU A 77 3.31 -3.88 -3.69
C LEU A 77 4.01 -2.51 -3.86
N ALA A 78 5.34 -2.47 -3.81
CA ALA A 78 6.11 -1.25 -4.05
C ALA A 78 5.92 -0.74 -5.48
N ALA A 79 6.00 -1.62 -6.47
CA ALA A 79 5.81 -1.28 -7.87
C ALA A 79 4.38 -0.79 -8.14
N ALA A 80 3.37 -1.44 -7.56
CA ALA A 80 1.97 -1.01 -7.63
C ALA A 80 1.77 0.38 -7.00
N THR A 81 2.39 0.63 -5.84
CA THR A 81 2.36 1.94 -5.18
C THR A 81 2.92 3.03 -6.10
N VAL A 82 4.09 2.79 -6.70
CA VAL A 82 4.72 3.76 -7.62
C VAL A 82 3.84 3.99 -8.85
N LEU A 83 3.36 2.92 -9.49
CA LEU A 83 2.49 3.03 -10.68
C LEU A 83 1.20 3.79 -10.36
N ASN A 84 0.59 3.53 -9.21
CA ASN A 84 -0.60 4.25 -8.77
C ASN A 84 -0.33 5.76 -8.63
N PHE A 85 0.79 6.17 -8.03
CA PHE A 85 1.16 7.57 -7.96
C PHE A 85 1.42 8.19 -9.34
N VAL A 86 1.99 7.44 -10.28
CA VAL A 86 2.17 7.90 -11.68
C VAL A 86 0.81 8.13 -12.34
N ILE A 87 -0.14 7.19 -12.19
CA ILE A 87 -1.50 7.31 -12.72
C ILE A 87 -2.22 8.54 -12.12
N LEU A 88 -2.20 8.68 -10.81
CA LEU A 88 -2.87 9.79 -10.11
C LEU A 88 -2.22 11.16 -10.38
N ASN A 89 -0.92 11.21 -10.62
CA ASN A 89 -0.23 12.45 -10.96
C ASN A 89 -0.41 12.88 -12.41
N ASN A 90 -0.94 12.02 -13.25
CA ASN A 90 -1.21 12.35 -14.65
C ASN A 90 -2.36 13.35 -14.74
N ARG A 91 -2.08 14.56 -15.21
CA ARG A 91 -3.07 15.65 -15.32
C ARG A 91 -4.25 15.30 -16.23
N ARG A 92 -4.09 14.35 -17.14
CA ARG A 92 -5.13 13.94 -18.09
C ARG A 92 -6.15 12.97 -17.48
N THR A 93 -5.80 12.26 -16.40
CA THR A 93 -6.72 11.33 -15.74
C THR A 93 -7.85 12.04 -15.00
N HIS A 94 -7.65 13.31 -14.62
CA HIS A 94 -8.63 14.09 -13.85
C HIS A 94 -9.25 13.28 -12.71
N ALA A 95 -8.39 12.55 -11.98
CA ALA A 95 -8.83 11.67 -10.90
C ALA A 95 -9.63 12.49 -9.85
N PRO A 96 -10.85 12.06 -9.51
CA PRO A 96 -11.65 12.72 -8.48
C PRO A 96 -10.95 12.63 -7.14
N ILE A 97 -11.19 13.62 -6.29
CA ILE A 97 -10.53 13.75 -4.97
C ILE A 97 -10.77 12.53 -4.08
N ASP A 98 -11.96 11.93 -4.18
CA ASP A 98 -12.32 10.75 -3.39
C ASP A 98 -11.53 9.51 -3.81
N LEU A 99 -11.14 9.42 -5.07
CA LEU A 99 -10.27 8.35 -5.55
C LEU A 99 -8.84 8.52 -5.01
N HIS A 100 -8.32 9.74 -4.91
CA HIS A 100 -7.05 10.00 -4.23
C HIS A 100 -7.10 9.56 -2.76
N LYS A 101 -8.21 9.84 -2.05
CA LYS A 101 -8.42 9.41 -0.67
C LYS A 101 -8.44 7.89 -0.57
N LEU A 102 -9.26 7.23 -1.39
CA LEU A 102 -9.36 5.78 -1.42
C LEU A 102 -8.00 5.12 -1.66
N ASN A 103 -7.28 5.59 -2.68
CA ASN A 103 -5.99 4.99 -3.05
C ASN A 103 -4.93 5.12 -1.95
N ILE A 104 -4.83 6.26 -1.28
CA ILE A 104 -3.85 6.41 -0.19
C ILE A 104 -4.21 5.55 1.02
N ILE A 105 -5.51 5.39 1.31
CA ILE A 105 -5.99 4.49 2.36
C ILE A 105 -5.65 3.03 2.01
N LEU A 106 -5.92 2.59 0.78
CA LEU A 106 -5.59 1.25 0.32
C LEU A 106 -4.09 0.98 0.40
N ILE A 107 -3.25 1.90 -0.05
CA ILE A 107 -1.79 1.79 0.09
C ILE A 107 -1.41 1.63 1.56
N GLY A 108 -1.96 2.45 2.45
CA GLY A 108 -1.71 2.35 3.89
C GLY A 108 -2.10 1.00 4.47
N ILE A 109 -3.28 0.50 4.13
CA ILE A 109 -3.77 -0.82 4.57
C ILE A 109 -2.86 -1.93 4.07
N LEU A 110 -2.54 -1.97 2.77
CA LEU A 110 -1.73 -3.03 2.17
C LEU A 110 -0.32 -3.10 2.77
N TRP A 111 0.34 -1.95 2.92
CA TRP A 111 1.65 -1.90 3.55
C TRP A 111 1.61 -2.24 5.03
N SER A 112 0.55 -1.84 5.77
CA SER A 112 0.38 -2.22 7.18
C SER A 112 0.15 -3.71 7.34
N LEU A 113 -0.68 -4.32 6.48
CA LEU A 113 -0.88 -5.77 6.44
C LEU A 113 0.43 -6.50 6.15
N TRP A 114 1.17 -6.08 5.11
CA TRP A 114 2.46 -6.68 4.81
C TRP A 114 3.45 -6.54 5.97
N ALA A 115 3.60 -5.36 6.54
CA ALA A 115 4.52 -5.12 7.66
C ALA A 115 4.10 -5.91 8.90
N GLY A 116 2.81 -5.90 9.25
CA GLY A 116 2.28 -6.63 10.40
C GLY A 116 2.44 -8.15 10.27
N MET A 117 2.09 -8.70 9.12
CA MET A 117 2.10 -10.16 8.90
C MET A 117 3.50 -10.69 8.58
N TYR A 118 4.30 -9.97 7.79
CA TYR A 118 5.64 -10.44 7.42
C TYR A 118 6.70 -10.09 8.46
N VAL A 119 6.76 -8.84 8.90
CA VAL A 119 7.77 -8.38 9.86
C VAL A 119 7.36 -8.76 11.28
N GLY A 120 6.06 -8.64 11.60
CA GLY A 120 5.51 -8.99 12.89
C GLY A 120 5.76 -10.43 13.31
N ASP A 121 5.64 -11.40 12.36
CA ASP A 121 5.90 -12.82 12.60
C ASP A 121 7.37 -13.13 12.96
N ARG A 122 8.29 -12.21 12.67
CA ARG A 122 9.73 -12.36 12.92
C ARG A 122 10.20 -11.62 14.15
N LEU A 123 9.31 -10.88 14.79
CA LEU A 123 9.57 -10.10 15.97
C LEU A 123 8.77 -10.64 17.14
N ASP A 124 9.37 -10.66 18.33
CA ASP A 124 8.71 -11.14 19.53
C ASP A 124 8.10 -9.99 20.36
N GLY A 125 7.04 -10.31 21.10
CA GLY A 125 6.44 -9.42 22.07
C GLY A 125 5.88 -8.12 21.48
N VAL A 126 6.17 -7.00 22.13
CA VAL A 126 5.66 -5.67 21.72
C VAL A 126 6.14 -5.24 20.33
N TRP A 127 7.29 -5.71 19.89
CA TRP A 127 7.86 -5.36 18.58
C TRP A 127 7.07 -5.94 17.41
N SER A 128 6.50 -7.14 17.59
CA SER A 128 5.53 -7.71 16.63
C SER A 128 4.35 -6.75 16.43
N GLN A 129 3.83 -6.19 17.50
CA GLN A 129 2.73 -5.23 17.46
C GLN A 129 3.15 -3.90 16.81
N LEU A 130 4.37 -3.41 17.09
CA LEU A 130 4.90 -2.16 16.50
C LEU A 130 5.05 -2.22 14.98
N SER A 131 5.23 -3.39 14.41
CA SER A 131 5.30 -3.55 12.94
C SER A 131 4.05 -3.05 12.23
N TRP A 132 2.88 -3.21 12.84
CA TRP A 132 1.60 -2.71 12.32
C TRP A 132 1.51 -1.18 12.34
N LEU A 133 2.11 -0.55 13.35
CA LEU A 133 2.10 0.90 13.51
C LEU A 133 3.12 1.61 12.60
N ALA A 134 4.20 0.93 12.22
CA ALA A 134 5.29 1.53 11.46
C ALA A 134 4.81 2.25 10.20
N VAL A 135 3.91 1.64 9.45
CA VAL A 135 3.40 2.19 8.18
C VAL A 135 2.53 3.44 8.39
N PRO A 136 1.50 3.44 9.26
CA PRO A 136 0.75 4.65 9.57
C PRO A 136 1.63 5.81 10.06
N LEU A 137 2.65 5.53 10.88
CA LEU A 137 3.58 6.56 11.35
C LEU A 137 4.44 7.12 10.20
N ILE A 138 5.01 6.25 9.37
CA ILE A 138 5.79 6.68 8.20
C ILE A 138 4.91 7.52 7.27
N MET A 139 3.69 7.08 6.99
CA MET A 139 2.74 7.84 6.17
C MET A 139 2.45 9.20 6.79
N TRP A 140 2.19 9.25 8.09
CA TRP A 140 1.95 10.51 8.80
C TRP A 140 3.14 11.46 8.67
N VAL A 141 4.37 10.99 8.91
CA VAL A 141 5.61 11.79 8.79
C VAL A 141 5.78 12.29 7.34
N VAL A 142 5.62 11.41 6.34
CA VAL A 142 5.76 11.77 4.93
C VAL A 142 4.72 12.81 4.52
N LEU A 143 3.45 12.59 4.84
CA LEU A 143 2.38 13.52 4.51
C LEU A 143 2.56 14.88 5.19
N HIS A 144 3.03 14.89 6.45
CA HIS A 144 3.29 16.10 7.19
C HIS A 144 4.49 16.88 6.63
N THR A 145 5.62 16.20 6.39
CA THR A 145 6.86 16.85 5.93
C THR A 145 6.79 17.28 4.47
N GLN A 146 6.11 16.52 3.62
CA GLN A 146 6.01 16.80 2.19
C GLN A 146 4.77 17.64 1.82
N ARG A 147 3.96 18.09 2.79
CA ARG A 147 2.68 18.76 2.57
C ARG A 147 2.74 19.98 1.63
N GLN A 148 3.87 20.68 1.60
CA GLN A 148 4.07 21.90 0.78
C GLN A 148 4.69 21.60 -0.60
N ARG A 149 5.02 20.33 -0.89
CA ARG A 149 5.77 19.96 -2.09
C ARG A 149 4.89 19.32 -3.16
N GLY A 150 5.11 19.74 -4.40
CA GLY A 150 4.70 19.10 -5.65
C GLY A 150 3.28 18.50 -5.65
N PHE A 151 3.23 17.18 -5.72
CA PHE A 151 2.01 16.38 -5.78
C PHE A 151 1.10 16.58 -4.53
N PHE A 152 1.65 16.51 -3.32
CA PHE A 152 0.89 16.63 -2.07
C PHE A 152 0.25 18.03 -1.91
N ARG A 153 0.94 19.09 -2.32
CA ARG A 153 0.35 20.45 -2.33
C ARG A 153 -0.79 20.58 -3.33
N ARG A 154 -0.66 19.94 -4.50
CA ARG A 154 -1.70 19.97 -5.53
C ARG A 154 -2.99 19.29 -5.08
N HIS A 155 -2.88 18.22 -4.32
CA HIS A 155 -4.00 17.41 -3.85
C HIS A 155 -4.17 17.50 -2.32
N GLN A 156 -3.98 18.72 -1.76
CA GLN A 156 -3.97 19.00 -0.33
C GLN A 156 -5.22 18.47 0.38
N ALA A 157 -6.40 18.63 -0.22
CA ALA A 157 -7.66 18.18 0.38
C ALA A 157 -7.71 16.67 0.58
N ALA A 158 -7.12 15.87 -0.33
CA ALA A 158 -7.06 14.42 -0.18
C ALA A 158 -6.03 13.98 0.87
N TYR A 159 -4.83 14.58 0.84
CA TYR A 159 -3.72 14.08 1.64
C TYR A 159 -3.62 14.70 3.03
N GLN A 160 -3.92 15.98 3.19
CA GLN A 160 -3.84 16.67 4.50
C GLN A 160 -5.14 16.57 5.30
N HIS A 161 -6.30 16.75 4.65
CA HIS A 161 -7.59 16.77 5.36
C HIS A 161 -8.24 15.38 5.49
N SER A 162 -7.73 14.35 4.82
CA SER A 162 -8.28 13.00 4.90
C SER A 162 -7.23 11.97 5.32
N ALA A 163 -6.17 11.77 4.53
CA ALA A 163 -5.20 10.71 4.81
C ALA A 163 -4.42 10.95 6.11
N LEU A 164 -4.04 12.18 6.40
CA LEU A 164 -3.30 12.52 7.61
C LEU A 164 -4.10 12.24 8.90
N PRO A 165 -5.37 12.70 9.04
CA PRO A 165 -6.21 12.34 10.19
C PRO A 165 -6.47 10.84 10.31
N ILE A 166 -6.67 10.11 9.19
CA ILE A 166 -6.89 8.67 9.19
C ILE A 166 -5.65 7.94 9.69
N ALA A 167 -4.45 8.32 9.24
CA ALA A 167 -3.20 7.74 9.73
C ALA A 167 -2.99 7.99 11.23
N ALA A 168 -3.30 9.20 11.70
CA ALA A 168 -3.23 9.54 13.12
C ALA A 168 -4.25 8.73 13.95
N LEU A 169 -5.48 8.59 13.45
CA LEU A 169 -6.51 7.79 14.11
C LEU A 169 -6.13 6.30 14.15
N ALA A 170 -5.59 5.76 13.07
CA ALA A 170 -5.12 4.38 13.02
C ALA A 170 -4.00 4.15 14.05
N ALA A 171 -3.04 5.08 14.14
CA ALA A 171 -1.98 5.01 15.14
C ALA A 171 -2.53 5.08 16.58
N ALA A 172 -3.44 6.00 16.86
CA ALA A 172 -4.07 6.13 18.18
C ALA A 172 -4.89 4.89 18.55
N SER A 173 -5.69 4.36 17.62
CA SER A 173 -6.47 3.14 17.83
C SER A 173 -5.58 1.93 18.11
N TRP A 174 -4.47 1.83 17.39
CA TRP A 174 -3.49 0.78 17.62
C TRP A 174 -2.84 0.91 19.01
N MET A 175 -2.42 2.11 19.42
CA MET A 175 -1.86 2.36 20.77
C MET A 175 -2.84 1.96 21.86
N ILE A 176 -4.12 2.31 21.71
CA ILE A 176 -5.18 1.92 22.66
C ILE A 176 -5.31 0.39 22.70
N TRP A 177 -5.41 -0.25 21.54
CA TRP A 177 -5.54 -1.70 21.43
C TRP A 177 -4.38 -2.44 22.09
N THR A 178 -3.14 -2.05 21.83
CA THR A 178 -1.95 -2.71 22.39
C THR A 178 -1.87 -2.55 23.90
N ASN A 179 -2.28 -1.41 24.45
CA ASN A 179 -2.31 -1.21 25.90
C ASN A 179 -3.29 -2.14 26.62
N PHE A 180 -4.37 -2.59 25.95
CA PHE A 180 -5.35 -3.49 26.54
C PHE A 180 -5.10 -4.98 26.25
N SER A 181 -4.40 -5.30 25.17
CA SER A 181 -4.32 -6.67 24.66
C SER A 181 -2.96 -7.35 24.83
N THR A 182 -1.90 -6.59 25.13
CA THR A 182 -0.55 -7.16 25.15
C THR A 182 0.01 -7.27 26.57
N PRO A 183 0.36 -8.48 27.05
CA PRO A 183 1.10 -8.61 28.29
C PRO A 183 2.48 -7.97 28.17
N PHE A 184 2.90 -7.31 29.24
CA PHE A 184 4.18 -6.62 29.32
C PHE A 184 5.37 -7.60 29.14
N GLN A 185 6.00 -7.59 27.97
CA GLN A 185 7.25 -8.32 27.70
C GLN A 185 8.18 -7.45 26.84
N PRO A 186 9.26 -6.90 27.41
CA PRO A 186 10.23 -6.05 26.70
C PRO A 186 11.29 -6.89 25.99
N THR A 187 10.96 -7.54 24.87
CA THR A 187 11.93 -8.23 24.02
C THR A 187 11.73 -7.81 22.57
N PRO A 188 12.79 -7.69 21.75
CA PRO A 188 14.20 -8.03 21.92
C PRO A 188 15.09 -6.86 22.39
N LEU A 189 14.56 -5.65 22.55
CA LEU A 189 15.36 -4.51 23.00
C LEU A 189 15.28 -4.32 24.52
N PRO A 190 16.34 -3.82 25.17
CA PRO A 190 16.29 -3.49 26.58
C PRO A 190 15.16 -2.47 26.83
N TYR A 191 14.53 -2.61 27.99
CA TYR A 191 13.54 -1.67 28.46
C TYR A 191 14.08 -0.23 28.46
N ILE A 192 13.47 0.62 27.66
CA ILE A 192 13.79 2.05 27.63
C ILE A 192 12.53 2.78 28.06
N PRO A 193 12.51 3.41 29.24
CA PRO A 193 11.39 4.24 29.69
C PRO A 193 11.04 5.28 28.61
N LEU A 194 9.77 5.60 28.41
CA LEU A 194 9.25 6.50 27.36
C LEU A 194 9.26 5.97 25.91
N LEU A 195 10.01 4.91 25.60
CA LEU A 195 9.93 4.25 24.30
C LEU A 195 9.11 2.95 24.37
N ASN A 196 8.71 2.54 25.55
CA ASN A 196 7.76 1.47 25.72
C ASN A 196 6.34 2.03 25.51
N PRO A 197 5.61 1.63 24.44
CA PRO A 197 4.28 2.16 24.17
C PRO A 197 3.24 1.83 25.24
N LEU A 198 3.58 1.01 26.22
CA LEU A 198 2.73 0.65 27.35
C LEU A 198 2.87 1.61 28.54
N GLU A 199 3.77 2.59 28.48
CA GLU A 199 3.95 3.60 29.56
C GLU A 199 3.54 5.02 29.12
N LEU A 200 3.12 5.20 27.86
CA LEU A 200 2.54 6.43 27.36
C LEU A 200 1.02 6.41 27.47
#